data_1909951ff008a5e6856daee5971a65a5
#
_entry.id   1909951ff008a5e6856daee5971a65a5
#
_cell.length_a   1.000
_cell.length_b   1.000
_cell.length_c   1.000
_cell.angle_alpha   90.00
_cell.angle_beta   90.00
_cell.angle_gamma   90.00
#
_symmetry.space_group_name_H-M   'P 1'
#
loop_
_entity.id
_entity.type
_entity.pdbx_description
1 polymer ?
#
loop_
_entity_poly.entity_id
_entity_poly.type
_entity_poly.pdbx_seq_one_letter_code
_entity_poly.pdbx_strand_id
1 'polypeptide(L)'
;MLGAAATQAPAQTYPKPGQPGKAQNAPKGPHHTYTVCKRKGACDFRTIQKAVNKAKAGDTIRVKHGTYKEAVMITGAKKRFIKLIGDPKHPAKVLLNGSNKKPNGVLVSGANQVTVRGFKARDYKANGFFVVNATGYTLQNLIAQHTGVYGLYAFNTKGGLMADSEAYYLNDGAFYIGQTPPQAKPLRSIVRNVKGHASAIGFSATNMRYVTITNSKFWDNALGVVPNALDSEKYPPPEDNVITNNDIFWNNFDFHAGHPPFTVRTSGTGALAPVGTGLLLLGGRGNLVQGNRFYGNYLTAVAAIDGILLDPNKHPDAIALQRNTVRDNQFGLGGADLNGRDISYDGSGNDNCFGPNTIMSPSPDTAPPPSCPFAGPNAYSAADRNTMVSWTGEQAVGHWIKHPHAAKKGYKPLEVFK
;
A
#
# COMPACT_ATOMS: atom_id res chain seq x y z
N MET A 1 -30.71 -7.90 12.09
CA MET A 1 -30.72 -8.21 10.65
C MET A 1 -29.89 -7.14 9.96
N LEU A 2 -28.64 -7.41 9.69
CA LEU A 2 -27.72 -6.52 8.95
C LEU A 2 -27.35 -7.23 7.65
N GLY A 3 -28.25 -7.11 6.69
CA GLY A 3 -28.00 -7.51 5.31
C GLY A 3 -27.77 -6.29 4.43
N ALA A 4 -26.66 -5.61 4.62
CA ALA A 4 -26.12 -4.73 3.59
C ALA A 4 -25.15 -5.56 2.79
N ALA A 5 -25.58 -6.08 1.64
CA ALA A 5 -24.71 -6.68 0.67
C ALA A 5 -23.67 -5.63 0.27
N ALA A 6 -22.43 -5.83 0.69
CA ALA A 6 -21.30 -5.10 0.15
C ALA A 6 -21.29 -5.36 -1.36
N THR A 7 -21.66 -4.37 -2.16
CA THR A 7 -21.50 -4.44 -3.60
C THR A 7 -20.01 -4.58 -3.87
N GLN A 8 -19.58 -5.80 -4.19
CA GLN A 8 -18.22 -6.06 -4.63
C GLN A 8 -17.94 -5.16 -5.84
N ALA A 9 -16.89 -4.36 -5.75
CA ALA A 9 -16.38 -3.66 -6.91
C ALA A 9 -16.17 -4.69 -8.03
N PRO A 10 -16.47 -4.34 -9.31
CA PRO A 10 -16.28 -5.26 -10.42
C PRO A 10 -14.86 -5.80 -10.39
N ALA A 11 -14.74 -7.13 -10.33
CA ALA A 11 -13.47 -7.81 -10.26
C ALA A 11 -12.55 -7.28 -11.36
N GLN A 12 -11.44 -6.67 -10.98
CA GLN A 12 -10.43 -6.31 -11.97
C GLN A 12 -10.01 -7.60 -12.67
N THR A 13 -10.12 -7.65 -14.00
CA THR A 13 -9.64 -8.77 -14.79
C THR A 13 -8.11 -8.75 -14.79
N TYR A 14 -7.53 -9.24 -13.71
CA TYR A 14 -6.10 -9.52 -13.66
C TYR A 14 -5.78 -10.74 -14.53
N PRO A 15 -4.61 -10.77 -15.18
CA PRO A 15 -4.12 -12.02 -15.75
C PRO A 15 -4.15 -13.09 -14.66
N LYS A 16 -4.60 -14.31 -14.98
CA LYS A 16 -4.67 -15.41 -14.00
C LYS A 16 -3.39 -15.45 -13.20
N PRO A 17 -3.44 -15.44 -11.86
CA PRO A 17 -2.24 -15.45 -11.04
C PRO A 17 -1.46 -16.74 -11.31
N GLY A 18 -0.31 -16.61 -11.97
CA GLY A 18 0.68 -17.69 -12.04
C GLY A 18 1.47 -17.75 -10.73
N GLN A 19 2.22 -18.81 -10.51
CA GLN A 19 3.17 -18.84 -9.41
C GLN A 19 4.37 -17.94 -9.76
N PRO A 20 4.84 -17.06 -8.85
CA PRO A 20 6.09 -16.35 -9.06
C PRO A 20 7.22 -17.33 -9.30
N GLY A 21 7.99 -17.13 -10.38
CA GLY A 21 9.11 -18.00 -10.73
C GLY A 21 10.17 -18.05 -9.62
N LYS A 22 11.08 -19.02 -9.70
CA LYS A 22 12.24 -19.08 -8.80
C LYS A 22 13.14 -17.86 -9.03
N ALA A 23 13.83 -17.40 -7.98
CA ALA A 23 14.90 -16.42 -8.12
C ALA A 23 15.95 -16.94 -9.12
N GLN A 24 16.44 -16.06 -9.98
CA GLN A 24 17.35 -16.41 -11.07
C GLN A 24 18.59 -15.52 -10.98
N ASN A 25 19.72 -16.05 -11.44
CA ASN A 25 20.93 -15.26 -11.63
C ASN A 25 20.79 -14.33 -12.84
N ALA A 26 21.52 -13.24 -12.83
CA ALA A 26 21.60 -12.34 -13.96
C ALA A 26 22.06 -13.10 -15.21
N PRO A 27 21.49 -12.83 -16.38
CA PRO A 27 21.92 -13.46 -17.63
C PRO A 27 23.38 -13.09 -17.93
N LYS A 28 24.13 -14.05 -18.41
CA LYS A 28 25.53 -13.84 -18.87
C LYS A 28 25.55 -13.19 -20.27
N GLY A 29 26.65 -12.53 -20.59
CA GLY A 29 26.96 -12.04 -21.93
C GLY A 29 26.79 -10.52 -22.08
N PRO A 30 27.09 -9.99 -23.27
CA PRO A 30 26.91 -8.57 -23.53
C PRO A 30 25.43 -8.19 -23.48
N HIS A 31 25.13 -7.06 -22.81
CA HIS A 31 23.80 -6.49 -22.73
C HIS A 31 23.74 -5.20 -23.52
N HIS A 32 22.66 -5.02 -24.28
CA HIS A 32 22.45 -3.81 -25.08
C HIS A 32 21.81 -2.71 -24.24
N THR A 33 22.16 -1.47 -24.54
CA THR A 33 21.47 -0.28 -24.07
C THR A 33 20.77 0.37 -25.24
N TYR A 34 19.43 0.37 -25.18
CA TYR A 34 18.58 1.06 -26.16
C TYR A 34 18.18 2.42 -25.63
N THR A 35 18.13 3.41 -26.52
CA THR A 35 17.67 4.77 -26.20
C THR A 35 16.30 5.03 -26.79
N VAL A 36 15.45 5.75 -26.03
CA VAL A 36 14.11 6.14 -26.47
C VAL A 36 13.94 7.65 -26.33
N CYS A 37 13.50 8.32 -27.40
CA CYS A 37 13.13 9.74 -27.34
C CYS A 37 12.10 10.11 -28.40
N LYS A 38 11.48 11.29 -28.26
CA LYS A 38 10.46 11.78 -29.21
C LYS A 38 11.05 12.33 -30.51
N ARG A 39 12.28 12.84 -30.48
CA ARG A 39 12.95 13.42 -31.65
C ARG A 39 13.31 12.33 -32.65
N LYS A 40 12.91 12.51 -33.92
CA LYS A 40 13.21 11.58 -35.01
C LYS A 40 14.72 11.53 -35.25
N GLY A 41 15.28 10.32 -35.37
CA GLY A 41 16.70 10.10 -35.69
C GLY A 41 17.67 10.31 -34.52
N ALA A 42 17.23 10.76 -33.34
CA ALA A 42 18.11 11.06 -32.21
C ALA A 42 18.27 9.90 -31.20
N CYS A 43 17.48 8.84 -31.35
CA CYS A 43 17.51 7.66 -30.48
C CYS A 43 17.11 6.42 -31.30
N ASP A 44 17.40 5.22 -30.74
CA ASP A 44 17.11 3.95 -31.40
C ASP A 44 15.60 3.74 -31.61
N PHE A 45 14.78 4.22 -30.66
CA PHE A 45 13.33 4.08 -30.70
C PHE A 45 12.61 5.38 -30.37
N ARG A 46 11.38 5.54 -30.90
CA ARG A 46 10.49 6.66 -30.60
C ARG A 46 9.41 6.29 -29.57
N THR A 47 9.25 5.01 -29.29
CA THR A 47 8.29 4.49 -28.29
C THR A 47 9.00 3.51 -27.37
N ILE A 48 8.58 3.55 -26.10
CA ILE A 48 9.15 2.67 -25.06
C ILE A 48 8.81 1.21 -25.37
N GLN A 49 7.57 0.94 -25.80
CA GLN A 49 7.13 -0.43 -26.10
C GLN A 49 7.94 -1.07 -27.22
N LYS A 50 8.33 -0.32 -28.28
CA LYS A 50 9.18 -0.87 -29.34
C LYS A 50 10.56 -1.26 -28.81
N ALA A 51 11.16 -0.46 -27.93
CA ALA A 51 12.41 -0.80 -27.26
C ALA A 51 12.26 -2.05 -26.38
N VAL A 52 11.19 -2.14 -25.59
CA VAL A 52 10.89 -3.33 -24.77
C VAL A 52 10.73 -4.58 -25.63
N ASN A 53 10.06 -4.49 -26.77
CA ASN A 53 9.87 -5.63 -27.66
C ASN A 53 11.22 -6.14 -28.20
N LYS A 54 12.13 -5.25 -28.55
CA LYS A 54 13.49 -5.59 -29.04
C LYS A 54 14.40 -6.12 -27.95
N ALA A 55 14.31 -5.58 -26.73
CA ALA A 55 15.20 -5.90 -25.63
C ALA A 55 15.12 -7.38 -25.21
N LYS A 56 16.26 -7.94 -24.84
CA LYS A 56 16.43 -9.28 -24.28
C LYS A 56 16.68 -9.21 -22.77
N ALA A 57 16.74 -10.36 -22.12
CA ALA A 57 17.05 -10.44 -20.69
C ALA A 57 18.38 -9.72 -20.37
N GLY A 58 18.37 -8.86 -19.35
CA GLY A 58 19.54 -8.08 -18.92
C GLY A 58 19.75 -6.74 -19.63
N ASP A 59 19.06 -6.49 -20.75
CA ASP A 59 19.21 -5.24 -21.49
C ASP A 59 18.69 -4.02 -20.71
N THR A 60 19.22 -2.85 -21.05
CA THR A 60 18.82 -1.56 -20.51
C THR A 60 18.09 -0.73 -21.55
N ILE A 61 16.98 -0.10 -21.16
CA ILE A 61 16.24 0.85 -21.99
C ILE A 61 16.29 2.19 -21.28
N ARG A 62 16.98 3.18 -21.90
CA ARG A 62 17.10 4.55 -21.41
C ARG A 62 16.11 5.46 -22.12
N VAL A 63 15.18 6.02 -21.35
CA VAL A 63 14.13 6.89 -21.87
C VAL A 63 14.48 8.34 -21.56
N LYS A 64 14.60 9.15 -22.59
CA LYS A 64 14.89 10.59 -22.48
C LYS A 64 13.66 11.36 -22.06
N HIS A 65 13.84 12.60 -21.61
CA HIS A 65 12.77 13.52 -21.23
C HIS A 65 11.69 13.60 -22.31
N GLY A 66 10.46 13.72 -21.87
CA GLY A 66 9.30 13.85 -22.76
C GLY A 66 8.03 13.19 -22.20
N THR A 67 6.93 13.42 -22.89
CA THR A 67 5.63 12.81 -22.59
C THR A 67 5.36 11.63 -23.52
N TYR A 68 5.14 10.47 -22.94
CA TYR A 68 4.86 9.21 -23.62
C TYR A 68 3.44 8.76 -23.33
N LYS A 69 2.58 8.78 -24.35
CA LYS A 69 1.19 8.31 -24.24
C LYS A 69 1.12 6.81 -24.49
N GLU A 70 1.78 6.03 -23.61
CA GLU A 70 1.94 4.59 -23.78
C GLU A 70 1.41 3.82 -22.57
N ALA A 71 1.06 2.55 -22.78
CA ALA A 71 0.96 1.51 -21.77
C ALA A 71 2.12 0.53 -22.03
N VAL A 72 3.11 0.53 -21.17
CA VAL A 72 4.33 -0.25 -21.37
C VAL A 72 4.15 -1.64 -20.74
N MET A 73 4.41 -2.71 -21.50
CA MET A 73 4.28 -4.10 -21.04
C MET A 73 5.62 -4.83 -21.14
N ILE A 74 6.15 -5.30 -20.01
CA ILE A 74 7.36 -6.13 -19.90
C ILE A 74 6.89 -7.53 -19.46
N THR A 75 6.70 -8.45 -20.39
CA THR A 75 5.99 -9.70 -20.11
C THR A 75 6.84 -10.94 -20.42
N GLY A 76 6.80 -11.88 -19.48
CA GLY A 76 7.35 -13.22 -19.61
C GLY A 76 8.82 -13.35 -19.24
N ALA A 77 9.26 -14.58 -18.99
CA ALA A 77 10.58 -14.90 -18.46
C ALA A 77 11.77 -14.46 -19.37
N LYS A 78 11.53 -14.31 -20.68
CA LYS A 78 12.54 -13.81 -21.64
C LYS A 78 12.87 -12.32 -21.43
N LYS A 79 12.06 -11.60 -20.61
CA LYS A 79 12.25 -10.19 -20.28
C LYS A 79 12.81 -9.97 -18.87
N ARG A 80 13.29 -11.05 -18.21
CA ARG A 80 13.89 -10.94 -16.88
C ARG A 80 15.10 -10.00 -16.89
N PHE A 81 15.38 -9.33 -15.78
CA PHE A 81 16.50 -8.41 -15.58
C PHE A 81 16.53 -7.18 -16.54
N ILE A 82 15.45 -6.91 -17.27
CA ILE A 82 15.37 -5.66 -18.03
C ILE A 82 15.40 -4.48 -17.06
N LYS A 83 16.20 -3.45 -17.44
CA LYS A 83 16.24 -2.16 -16.74
C LYS A 83 15.57 -1.10 -17.60
N LEU A 84 14.40 -0.61 -17.19
CA LEU A 84 13.69 0.51 -17.81
C LEU A 84 14.00 1.77 -17.00
N ILE A 85 14.81 2.66 -17.54
CA ILE A 85 15.38 3.81 -16.82
C ILE A 85 15.00 5.12 -17.53
N GLY A 86 14.32 5.98 -16.83
CA GLY A 86 14.06 7.37 -17.19
C GLY A 86 15.09 8.33 -16.59
N ASP A 87 14.62 9.34 -15.85
CA ASP A 87 15.46 10.27 -15.09
C ASP A 87 15.23 10.10 -13.59
N PRO A 88 16.06 9.36 -12.87
CA PRO A 88 15.88 9.12 -11.43
C PRO A 88 16.01 10.38 -10.56
N LYS A 89 16.70 11.43 -11.02
CA LYS A 89 16.81 12.70 -10.30
C LYS A 89 15.59 13.57 -10.53
N HIS A 90 14.97 13.48 -11.70
CA HIS A 90 13.82 14.29 -12.08
C HIS A 90 12.74 13.43 -12.77
N PRO A 91 12.10 12.50 -12.05
CA PRO A 91 11.17 11.53 -12.66
C PRO A 91 9.99 12.20 -13.40
N ALA A 92 9.58 13.39 -12.97
CA ALA A 92 8.54 14.16 -13.63
C ALA A 92 8.87 14.59 -15.08
N LYS A 93 10.16 14.62 -15.44
CA LYS A 93 10.58 14.94 -16.82
C LYS A 93 10.40 13.79 -17.80
N VAL A 94 10.16 12.56 -17.31
CA VAL A 94 9.83 11.39 -18.13
C VAL A 94 8.43 10.94 -17.80
N LEU A 95 7.45 11.57 -18.44
CA LEU A 95 6.05 11.42 -18.14
C LEU A 95 5.38 10.32 -18.99
N LEU A 96 4.86 9.31 -18.32
CA LEU A 96 3.90 8.36 -18.88
C LEU A 96 2.49 8.90 -18.65
N ASN A 97 1.73 9.14 -19.70
CA ASN A 97 0.37 9.69 -19.61
C ASN A 97 -0.66 8.73 -20.22
N GLY A 98 -1.54 8.21 -19.38
CA GLY A 98 -2.61 7.30 -19.77
C GLY A 98 -3.79 7.98 -20.47
N SER A 99 -3.90 9.32 -20.34
CA SER A 99 -5.00 10.12 -20.89
C SER A 99 -6.38 9.57 -20.51
N ASN A 100 -6.49 8.95 -19.33
CA ASN A 100 -7.69 8.26 -18.80
C ASN A 100 -8.23 7.14 -19.71
N LYS A 101 -7.41 6.63 -20.64
CA LYS A 101 -7.80 5.59 -21.60
C LYS A 101 -7.02 4.29 -21.43
N LYS A 102 -5.77 4.36 -20.98
CA LYS A 102 -4.87 3.21 -20.86
C LYS A 102 -4.93 2.58 -19.47
N PRO A 103 -4.78 1.24 -19.35
CA PRO A 103 -4.94 0.55 -18.07
C PRO A 103 -3.81 0.86 -17.09
N ASN A 104 -2.55 0.66 -17.47
CA ASN A 104 -1.38 0.81 -16.61
C ASN A 104 -0.28 1.64 -17.29
N GLY A 105 0.52 2.36 -16.51
CA GLY A 105 1.70 3.04 -17.02
C GLY A 105 2.79 2.05 -17.42
N VAL A 106 3.23 1.23 -16.49
CA VAL A 106 4.11 0.08 -16.73
C VAL A 106 3.51 -1.16 -16.10
N LEU A 107 3.37 -2.22 -16.88
CA LEU A 107 3.04 -3.56 -16.40
C LEU A 107 4.25 -4.48 -16.56
N VAL A 108 4.70 -5.07 -15.45
CA VAL A 108 5.67 -6.17 -15.43
C VAL A 108 4.92 -7.44 -15.07
N SER A 109 4.85 -8.42 -15.97
CA SER A 109 4.09 -9.66 -15.75
C SER A 109 4.94 -10.90 -16.04
N GLY A 110 5.17 -11.73 -15.01
CA GLY A 110 5.94 -12.96 -15.14
C GLY A 110 7.41 -12.76 -15.57
N ALA A 111 7.94 -11.54 -15.41
CA ALA A 111 9.32 -11.18 -15.71
C ALA A 111 10.07 -10.86 -14.41
N ASN A 112 10.99 -11.72 -14.00
CA ASN A 112 11.72 -11.60 -12.75
C ASN A 112 12.81 -10.52 -12.82
N GLN A 113 13.12 -9.89 -11.67
CA GLN A 113 14.25 -8.98 -11.49
C GLN A 113 14.22 -7.75 -12.43
N VAL A 114 13.03 -7.32 -12.85
CA VAL A 114 12.89 -6.10 -13.66
C VAL A 114 13.08 -4.87 -12.80
N THR A 115 13.80 -3.88 -13.32
CA THR A 115 13.95 -2.56 -12.69
C THR A 115 13.20 -1.52 -13.51
N VAL A 116 12.33 -0.75 -12.86
CA VAL A 116 11.68 0.46 -13.40
C VAL A 116 12.09 1.63 -12.53
N ARG A 117 12.71 2.66 -13.12
CA ARG A 117 13.27 3.77 -12.35
C ARG A 117 13.20 5.10 -13.08
N GLY A 118 12.79 6.17 -12.36
CA GLY A 118 12.88 7.54 -12.87
C GLY A 118 11.76 7.95 -13.81
N PHE A 119 10.50 7.65 -13.47
CA PHE A 119 9.32 8.00 -14.27
C PHE A 119 8.24 8.64 -13.41
N LYS A 120 7.41 9.48 -14.04
CA LYS A 120 6.09 9.84 -13.54
C LYS A 120 5.02 9.17 -14.40
N ALA A 121 4.09 8.45 -13.77
CA ALA A 121 2.89 7.90 -14.41
C ALA A 121 1.65 8.65 -13.91
N ARG A 122 0.79 9.11 -14.82
CA ARG A 122 -0.47 9.76 -14.43
C ARG A 122 -1.62 9.43 -15.38
N ASP A 123 -2.83 9.60 -14.90
CA ASP A 123 -4.07 9.49 -15.67
C ASP A 123 -4.25 8.11 -16.30
N TYR A 124 -3.93 7.03 -15.56
CA TYR A 124 -4.20 5.65 -15.97
C TYR A 124 -5.51 5.14 -15.35
N LYS A 125 -6.25 4.30 -16.08
CA LYS A 125 -7.53 3.73 -15.60
C LYS A 125 -7.37 2.83 -14.38
N ALA A 126 -6.25 2.11 -14.29
CA ALA A 126 -5.96 1.22 -13.18
C ALA A 126 -4.70 1.68 -12.41
N ASN A 127 -3.51 1.33 -12.84
CA ASN A 127 -2.32 1.49 -12.00
C ASN A 127 -1.24 2.36 -12.67
N GLY A 128 -0.43 3.02 -11.85
CA GLY A 128 0.78 3.67 -12.32
C GLY A 128 1.84 2.66 -12.74
N PHE A 129 2.33 1.88 -11.79
CA PHE A 129 3.37 0.84 -11.99
C PHE A 129 2.90 -0.45 -11.35
N PHE A 130 2.76 -1.50 -12.14
CA PHE A 130 2.21 -2.77 -11.71
C PHE A 130 3.18 -3.91 -11.98
N VAL A 131 3.50 -4.69 -10.95
CA VAL A 131 4.29 -5.93 -11.03
C VAL A 131 3.43 -7.10 -10.59
N VAL A 132 3.36 -8.14 -11.41
CA VAL A 132 2.57 -9.33 -11.10
C VAL A 132 3.31 -10.61 -11.47
N ASN A 133 3.14 -11.65 -10.64
CA ASN A 133 3.70 -12.98 -10.87
C ASN A 133 5.24 -12.98 -11.07
N ALA A 134 5.96 -12.19 -10.26
CA ALA A 134 7.40 -12.04 -10.39
C ALA A 134 8.15 -12.30 -9.08
N THR A 135 9.36 -12.84 -9.21
CA THR A 135 10.32 -12.93 -8.11
C THR A 135 11.42 -11.91 -8.32
N GLY A 136 11.54 -10.98 -7.38
CA GLY A 136 12.42 -9.84 -7.48
C GLY A 136 11.90 -8.76 -8.46
N TYR A 137 11.90 -7.53 -7.99
CA TYR A 137 11.61 -6.34 -8.80
C TYR A 137 12.21 -5.11 -8.12
N THR A 138 12.41 -4.04 -8.88
CA THR A 138 12.78 -2.73 -8.34
C THR A 138 11.90 -1.67 -8.96
N LEU A 139 11.10 -1.00 -8.13
CA LEU A 139 10.35 0.20 -8.43
C LEU A 139 10.95 1.34 -7.62
N GLN A 140 11.67 2.26 -8.26
CA GLN A 140 12.43 3.28 -7.54
C GLN A 140 12.43 4.63 -8.24
N ASN A 141 12.44 5.73 -7.46
CA ASN A 141 12.38 7.10 -7.97
C ASN A 141 11.20 7.29 -8.94
N LEU A 142 10.02 6.84 -8.53
CA LEU A 142 8.80 6.87 -9.31
C LEU A 142 7.80 7.84 -8.69
N ILE A 143 6.99 8.46 -9.53
CA ILE A 143 5.83 9.25 -9.12
C ILE A 143 4.60 8.66 -9.79
N ALA A 144 3.61 8.26 -9.00
CA ALA A 144 2.30 7.87 -9.50
C ALA A 144 1.24 8.90 -9.08
N GLN A 145 0.48 9.41 -10.02
CA GLN A 145 -0.52 10.44 -9.77
C GLN A 145 -1.81 10.14 -10.51
N HIS A 146 -2.94 10.25 -9.81
CA HIS A 146 -4.26 10.24 -10.42
C HIS A 146 -4.48 8.98 -11.26
N THR A 147 -4.35 7.82 -10.63
CA THR A 147 -4.66 6.52 -11.26
C THR A 147 -5.90 5.90 -10.62
N GLY A 148 -6.59 5.07 -11.39
CA GLY A 148 -7.92 4.57 -11.02
C GLY A 148 -7.91 3.59 -9.85
N VAL A 149 -6.77 2.98 -9.52
CA VAL A 149 -6.67 2.02 -8.42
C VAL A 149 -5.39 2.27 -7.63
N TYR A 150 -4.25 1.70 -8.02
CA TYR A 150 -3.00 1.79 -7.26
C TYR A 150 -1.93 2.66 -7.94
N GLY A 151 -1.09 3.28 -7.11
CA GLY A 151 0.11 3.97 -7.59
C GLY A 151 1.22 2.99 -7.98
N LEU A 152 1.86 2.38 -6.98
CA LEU A 152 2.84 1.32 -7.14
C LEU A 152 2.26 0.03 -6.57
N TYR A 153 2.14 -0.98 -7.41
CA TYR A 153 1.43 -2.21 -7.10
C TYR A 153 2.27 -3.45 -7.37
N ALA A 154 2.41 -4.32 -6.37
CA ALA A 154 3.03 -5.64 -6.52
C ALA A 154 2.04 -6.71 -6.04
N PHE A 155 1.63 -7.60 -6.95
CA PHE A 155 0.65 -8.63 -6.70
C PHE A 155 1.20 -10.01 -7.00
N ASN A 156 1.02 -10.95 -6.08
CA ASN A 156 1.52 -12.30 -6.22
C ASN A 156 3.03 -12.33 -6.55
N THR A 157 3.82 -11.63 -5.73
CA THR A 157 5.28 -11.47 -5.91
C THR A 157 6.06 -12.01 -4.73
N LYS A 158 7.35 -12.25 -4.92
CA LYS A 158 8.30 -12.65 -3.87
C LYS A 158 9.53 -11.77 -3.95
N GLY A 159 9.89 -11.11 -2.86
CA GLY A 159 11.06 -10.24 -2.79
C GLY A 159 11.04 -9.11 -3.81
N GLY A 160 11.18 -7.90 -3.36
CA GLY A 160 11.19 -6.74 -4.25
C GLY A 160 11.56 -5.47 -3.50
N LEU A 161 11.73 -4.39 -4.23
CA LEU A 161 12.04 -3.08 -3.71
C LEU A 161 11.07 -2.04 -4.27
N MET A 162 10.37 -1.32 -3.38
CA MET A 162 9.75 -0.03 -3.67
C MET A 162 10.49 1.03 -2.86
N ALA A 163 11.11 2.00 -3.51
CA ALA A 163 11.92 2.97 -2.81
C ALA A 163 11.89 4.36 -3.44
N ASP A 164 12.16 5.38 -2.60
CA ASP A 164 12.40 6.76 -3.04
C ASP A 164 11.31 7.26 -4.01
N SER A 165 10.05 6.95 -3.70
CA SER A 165 8.92 7.11 -4.62
C SER A 165 7.75 7.80 -3.93
N GLU A 166 6.87 8.41 -4.73
CA GLU A 166 5.71 9.15 -4.25
C GLU A 166 4.46 8.72 -5.03
N ALA A 167 3.34 8.58 -4.33
CA ALA A 167 2.08 8.25 -4.97
C ALA A 167 0.92 8.97 -4.28
N TYR A 168 0.03 9.60 -5.08
CA TYR A 168 -1.07 10.42 -4.59
C TYR A 168 -2.22 10.54 -5.59
N TYR A 169 -3.41 10.85 -5.08
CA TYR A 169 -4.68 10.92 -5.83
C TYR A 169 -5.08 9.57 -6.45
N LEU A 170 -5.07 8.55 -5.61
CA LEU A 170 -5.43 7.19 -6.00
C LEU A 170 -6.78 6.81 -5.38
N ASN A 171 -7.62 6.11 -6.14
CA ASN A 171 -8.93 5.68 -5.64
C ASN A 171 -8.87 4.50 -4.67
N ASP A 172 -7.73 3.85 -4.57
CA ASP A 172 -7.43 2.81 -3.59
C ASP A 172 -6.07 3.13 -2.95
N GLY A 173 -5.09 2.26 -2.98
CA GLY A 173 -3.82 2.45 -2.30
C GLY A 173 -2.76 3.22 -3.09
N ALA A 174 -2.06 4.14 -2.42
CA ALA A 174 -0.88 4.77 -3.00
C ALA A 174 0.21 3.70 -3.30
N PHE A 175 0.42 2.80 -2.36
CA PHE A 175 1.28 1.63 -2.50
C PHE A 175 0.51 0.37 -2.15
N TYR A 176 0.88 -0.74 -2.78
CA TYR A 176 0.30 -2.03 -2.49
C TYR A 176 1.29 -3.16 -2.68
N ILE A 177 1.38 -4.06 -1.71
CA ILE A 177 1.97 -5.40 -1.85
C ILE A 177 0.98 -6.40 -1.27
N GLY A 178 0.53 -7.36 -2.08
CA GLY A 178 -0.44 -8.32 -1.58
C GLY A 178 -0.51 -9.62 -2.34
N GLN A 179 -1.29 -10.53 -1.77
CA GLN A 179 -1.32 -11.92 -2.11
C GLN A 179 0.09 -12.50 -2.20
N THR A 180 0.90 -12.27 -1.15
CA THR A 180 2.26 -12.82 -1.14
C THR A 180 2.21 -14.31 -0.82
N PRO A 181 2.68 -15.20 -1.70
CA PRO A 181 2.67 -16.64 -1.43
C PRO A 181 3.53 -17.00 -0.21
N PRO A 182 3.14 -18.01 0.59
CA PRO A 182 3.98 -18.60 1.62
C PRO A 182 5.32 -19.09 1.04
N GLN A 183 6.39 -18.98 1.83
CA GLN A 183 7.74 -19.34 1.39
C GLN A 183 8.49 -20.04 2.52
N ALA A 184 9.06 -21.21 2.24
CA ALA A 184 9.90 -21.95 3.21
C ALA A 184 11.19 -21.16 3.56
N LYS A 185 11.72 -20.39 2.61
CA LYS A 185 12.82 -19.43 2.80
C LYS A 185 12.35 -18.07 2.28
N PRO A 186 11.88 -17.19 3.17
CA PRO A 186 11.27 -15.93 2.77
C PRO A 186 12.24 -15.00 2.02
N LEU A 187 11.84 -14.57 0.83
CA LEU A 187 12.43 -13.45 0.13
C LEU A 187 11.64 -12.20 0.52
N ARG A 188 12.18 -11.42 1.43
CA ARG A 188 11.53 -10.23 1.98
C ARG A 188 11.45 -9.11 0.95
N SER A 189 10.28 -8.52 0.80
CA SER A 189 10.13 -7.27 0.04
C SER A 189 10.40 -6.06 0.95
N ILE A 190 11.03 -5.03 0.40
CA ILE A 190 11.37 -3.80 1.11
C ILE A 190 10.63 -2.61 0.50
N VAL A 191 9.94 -1.86 1.35
CA VAL A 191 9.35 -0.56 1.04
C VAL A 191 10.06 0.47 1.91
N ARG A 192 10.76 1.43 1.31
CA ARG A 192 11.50 2.41 2.08
C ARG A 192 11.55 3.78 1.41
N ASN A 193 11.54 4.83 2.26
CA ASN A 193 11.60 6.22 1.80
C ASN A 193 10.53 6.52 0.73
N VAL A 194 9.30 6.07 1.00
CA VAL A 194 8.16 6.35 0.12
C VAL A 194 7.20 7.33 0.78
N LYS A 195 6.40 8.00 -0.06
CA LYS A 195 5.37 8.96 0.34
C LYS A 195 4.05 8.56 -0.28
N GLY A 196 3.08 8.14 0.56
CA GLY A 196 1.72 7.78 0.14
C GLY A 196 0.71 8.75 0.74
N HIS A 197 0.04 9.55 -0.09
CA HIS A 197 -0.85 10.56 0.45
C HIS A 197 -2.03 10.90 -0.46
N ALA A 198 -3.02 11.60 0.10
CA ALA A 198 -4.19 12.08 -0.63
C ALA A 198 -4.89 10.99 -1.45
N SER A 199 -5.01 9.82 -0.87
CA SER A 199 -5.58 8.63 -1.51
C SER A 199 -6.57 7.97 -0.55
N ALA A 200 -7.30 6.94 -1.00
CA ALA A 200 -8.13 6.19 -0.07
C ALA A 200 -7.27 5.53 1.01
N ILE A 201 -6.17 4.90 0.62
CA ILE A 201 -5.24 4.22 1.53
C ILE A 201 -3.80 4.61 1.19
N GLY A 202 -2.99 4.94 2.20
CA GLY A 202 -1.56 5.23 1.99
C GLY A 202 -0.76 4.00 1.57
N PHE A 203 -0.94 2.88 2.29
CA PHE A 203 -0.39 1.57 1.95
C PHE A 203 -1.44 0.48 2.20
N SER A 204 -1.92 -0.14 1.15
CA SER A 204 -2.85 -1.27 1.19
C SER A 204 -2.12 -2.60 1.05
N ALA A 205 -2.56 -3.64 1.76
CA ALA A 205 -1.78 -4.87 1.86
C ALA A 205 -2.63 -6.11 2.17
N THR A 206 -3.39 -6.57 1.19
CA THR A 206 -4.20 -7.78 1.38
C THR A 206 -3.33 -9.03 1.35
N ASN A 207 -3.43 -9.85 2.40
CA ASN A 207 -2.70 -11.12 2.55
C ASN A 207 -1.19 -10.98 2.28
N MET A 208 -0.63 -9.87 2.76
CA MET A 208 0.79 -9.50 2.61
C MET A 208 1.67 -10.34 3.54
N ARG A 209 2.81 -10.84 3.03
CA ARG A 209 3.79 -11.60 3.84
C ARG A 209 5.21 -11.14 3.58
N TYR A 210 6.03 -11.18 4.64
CA TYR A 210 7.47 -10.95 4.58
C TYR A 210 7.84 -9.61 3.97
N VAL A 211 7.12 -8.54 4.34
CA VAL A 211 7.38 -7.18 3.88
C VAL A 211 7.93 -6.33 5.02
N THR A 212 8.93 -5.52 4.72
CA THR A 212 9.39 -4.46 5.61
C THR A 212 9.02 -3.11 5.03
N ILE A 213 8.25 -2.31 5.77
CA ILE A 213 7.90 -0.93 5.44
C ILE A 213 8.65 -0.03 6.43
N THR A 214 9.55 0.81 5.93
CA THR A 214 10.41 1.61 6.80
C THR A 214 10.73 3.00 6.25
N ASN A 215 11.02 3.95 7.15
CA ASN A 215 11.44 5.32 6.81
C ASN A 215 10.52 6.00 5.79
N SER A 216 9.22 5.79 5.91
CA SER A 216 8.21 6.21 4.93
C SER A 216 7.17 7.11 5.59
N LYS A 217 6.39 7.81 4.78
CA LYS A 217 5.36 8.75 5.26
C LYS A 217 4.02 8.45 4.60
N PHE A 218 2.98 8.36 5.43
CA PHE A 218 1.60 8.13 4.98
C PHE A 218 0.67 9.13 5.65
N TRP A 219 0.08 10.05 4.86
CA TRP A 219 -0.73 11.14 5.41
C TRP A 219 -1.84 11.58 4.44
N ASP A 220 -2.84 12.27 4.98
CA ASP A 220 -3.99 12.76 4.20
C ASP A 220 -4.70 11.68 3.37
N ASN A 221 -4.71 10.45 3.88
CA ASN A 221 -5.51 9.37 3.35
C ASN A 221 -6.75 9.13 4.23
N ALA A 222 -7.68 8.30 3.81
CA ALA A 222 -8.71 7.83 4.73
C ALA A 222 -8.12 6.85 5.76
N LEU A 223 -7.21 6.00 5.32
CA LEU A 223 -6.43 5.06 6.13
C LEU A 223 -4.95 5.18 5.79
N GLY A 224 -4.09 5.13 6.80
CA GLY A 224 -2.64 5.22 6.57
C GLY A 224 -2.06 3.92 6.02
N VAL A 225 -1.94 2.88 6.84
CA VAL A 225 -1.35 1.59 6.48
C VAL A 225 -2.29 0.46 6.89
N VAL A 226 -2.61 -0.45 5.98
CA VAL A 226 -3.67 -1.46 6.19
C VAL A 226 -3.21 -2.86 5.77
N PRO A 227 -2.49 -3.59 6.62
CA PRO A 227 -2.37 -5.04 6.49
C PRO A 227 -3.74 -5.68 6.78
N ASN A 228 -4.32 -6.35 5.79
CA ASN A 228 -5.65 -6.92 5.93
C ASN A 228 -5.74 -8.35 5.38
N ALA A 229 -6.65 -9.12 5.97
CA ALA A 229 -6.99 -10.46 5.55
C ALA A 229 -8.32 -10.45 4.78
N LEU A 230 -8.30 -10.83 3.51
CA LEU A 230 -9.50 -10.89 2.65
C LEU A 230 -9.57 -12.19 1.85
N ASP A 231 -10.80 -12.69 1.67
CA ASP A 231 -11.10 -13.85 0.81
C ASP A 231 -10.94 -13.59 -0.68
N SER A 232 -10.97 -12.33 -1.09
CA SER A 232 -10.82 -11.94 -2.50
C SER A 232 -9.46 -12.27 -3.07
N GLU A 233 -8.47 -12.52 -2.20
CA GLU A 233 -7.10 -12.85 -2.55
C GLU A 233 -6.64 -14.12 -1.86
N LYS A 234 -5.66 -14.81 -2.46
CA LYS A 234 -5.10 -16.04 -1.91
C LYS A 234 -4.20 -15.77 -0.70
N TYR A 235 -3.98 -16.81 0.07
CA TYR A 235 -2.98 -16.90 1.14
C TYR A 235 -3.24 -16.00 2.35
N PRO A 236 -4.48 -15.87 2.89
CA PRO A 236 -4.65 -15.23 4.18
C PRO A 236 -3.93 -16.02 5.30
N PRO A 237 -3.59 -15.38 6.41
CA PRO A 237 -3.65 -13.95 6.70
C PRO A 237 -2.36 -13.19 6.30
N PRO A 238 -2.29 -11.86 6.48
CA PRO A 238 -1.01 -11.13 6.48
C PRO A 238 -0.06 -11.70 7.53
N GLU A 239 1.22 -11.90 7.19
CA GLU A 239 2.13 -12.62 8.09
C GLU A 239 3.58 -12.12 8.03
N ASP A 240 4.25 -12.06 9.20
CA ASP A 240 5.67 -11.76 9.35
C ASP A 240 6.09 -10.43 8.67
N ASN A 241 5.27 -9.42 8.79
CA ASN A 241 5.57 -8.08 8.29
C ASN A 241 6.22 -7.22 9.37
N VAL A 242 7.07 -6.28 8.94
CA VAL A 242 7.74 -5.31 9.80
C VAL A 242 7.39 -3.91 9.32
N ILE A 243 6.74 -3.12 10.17
CA ILE A 243 6.36 -1.73 9.91
C ILE A 243 7.10 -0.89 10.94
N THR A 244 8.17 -0.20 10.50
CA THR A 244 9.10 0.43 11.45
C THR A 244 9.63 1.78 10.96
N ASN A 245 9.83 2.71 11.91
CA ASN A 245 10.41 4.03 11.65
C ASN A 245 9.65 4.85 10.58
N ASN A 246 8.32 4.75 10.53
CA ASN A 246 7.48 5.51 9.62
C ASN A 246 6.79 6.67 10.35
N ASP A 247 6.41 7.69 9.59
CA ASP A 247 5.47 8.72 10.01
C ASP A 247 4.10 8.42 9.42
N ILE A 248 3.10 8.17 10.26
CA ILE A 248 1.73 7.84 9.86
C ILE A 248 0.79 8.84 10.52
N PHE A 249 0.34 9.84 9.77
CA PHE A 249 -0.27 11.01 10.38
C PHE A 249 -1.36 11.64 9.53
N TRP A 250 -2.32 12.31 10.17
CA TRP A 250 -3.40 13.07 9.54
C TRP A 250 -4.18 12.28 8.49
N ASN A 251 -4.38 10.97 8.69
CA ASN A 251 -5.15 10.15 7.77
C ASN A 251 -6.65 10.33 8.01
N ASN A 252 -7.14 11.56 7.80
CA ASN A 252 -8.49 12.03 8.10
C ASN A 252 -9.25 12.43 6.82
N PHE A 253 -8.76 12.07 5.65
CA PHE A 253 -9.38 12.43 4.40
C PHE A 253 -10.60 11.55 4.14
N ASP A 254 -11.77 12.17 4.14
CA ASP A 254 -13.00 11.49 3.80
C ASP A 254 -13.10 11.24 2.29
N PHE A 255 -12.53 10.16 1.87
CA PHE A 255 -12.58 9.74 0.48
C PHE A 255 -14.01 9.45 -0.01
N HIS A 256 -14.91 9.10 0.90
CA HIS A 256 -16.28 8.68 0.59
C HIS A 256 -17.30 9.83 0.61
N ALA A 257 -17.00 10.94 1.25
CA ALA A 257 -17.92 12.10 1.33
C ALA A 257 -18.05 12.89 0.01
N GLY A 258 -17.43 12.42 -1.07
CA GLY A 258 -17.66 12.96 -2.40
C GLY A 258 -16.95 14.29 -2.72
N HIS A 259 -15.99 14.69 -1.92
CA HIS A 259 -15.22 15.92 -2.15
C HIS A 259 -13.71 15.71 -2.25
N PRO A 260 -13.22 14.64 -2.95
CA PRO A 260 -11.79 14.50 -3.15
C PRO A 260 -11.26 15.64 -4.03
N PRO A 261 -10.01 16.09 -3.82
CA PRO A 261 -9.39 17.14 -4.62
C PRO A 261 -9.06 16.68 -6.06
N PHE A 262 -9.52 15.50 -6.43
CA PHE A 262 -9.30 14.86 -7.73
C PHE A 262 -10.56 14.09 -8.17
N THR A 263 -10.71 13.85 -9.45
CA THR A 263 -11.86 13.11 -9.98
C THR A 263 -11.78 11.65 -9.52
N VAL A 264 -12.74 11.21 -8.71
CA VAL A 264 -12.90 9.81 -8.33
C VAL A 264 -13.23 8.99 -9.58
N ARG A 265 -12.55 7.88 -9.74
CA ARG A 265 -12.80 6.96 -10.84
C ARG A 265 -13.65 5.80 -10.35
N THR A 266 -14.54 5.34 -11.22
CA THR A 266 -15.53 4.31 -10.90
C THR A 266 -14.94 2.93 -10.58
N SER A 267 -13.65 2.73 -10.76
CA SER A 267 -12.94 1.50 -10.40
C SER A 267 -12.44 1.46 -8.95
N GLY A 268 -12.65 2.53 -8.19
CA GLY A 268 -12.28 2.56 -6.77
C GLY A 268 -13.15 1.61 -5.96
N THR A 269 -12.55 0.92 -5.03
CA THR A 269 -13.29 0.16 -4.03
C THR A 269 -13.95 1.14 -3.09
N GLY A 270 -15.25 1.29 -3.18
CA GLY A 270 -16.05 1.99 -2.17
C GLY A 270 -16.14 1.18 -0.87
N ALA A 271 -15.04 0.61 -0.40
CA ALA A 271 -15.03 -0.09 0.87
C ALA A 271 -15.28 0.91 1.98
N LEU A 272 -16.28 0.64 2.80
CA LEU A 272 -16.50 1.35 4.05
C LEU A 272 -15.22 1.21 4.89
N ALA A 273 -14.55 2.30 5.13
CA ALA A 273 -13.29 2.32 5.85
C ALA A 273 -13.44 3.17 7.11
N PRO A 274 -12.83 2.80 8.24
CA PRO A 274 -12.80 3.64 9.43
C PRO A 274 -11.87 4.84 9.19
N VAL A 275 -12.38 5.88 8.53
CA VAL A 275 -11.64 7.10 8.21
C VAL A 275 -11.06 7.72 9.48
N GLY A 276 -9.82 8.16 9.44
CA GLY A 276 -9.11 8.68 10.61
C GLY A 276 -8.23 7.66 11.31
N THR A 277 -7.96 6.53 10.65
CA THR A 277 -7.11 5.47 11.21
C THR A 277 -5.70 5.52 10.63
N GLY A 278 -4.70 5.53 11.52
CA GLY A 278 -3.30 5.51 11.12
C GLY A 278 -2.87 4.14 10.58
N LEU A 279 -3.00 3.11 11.39
CA LEU A 279 -2.68 1.73 11.01
C LEU A 279 -3.83 0.81 11.43
N LEU A 280 -4.27 -0.05 10.52
CA LEU A 280 -5.29 -1.06 10.79
C LEU A 280 -4.72 -2.47 10.55
N LEU A 281 -4.50 -3.22 11.63
CA LEU A 281 -4.28 -4.66 11.58
C LEU A 281 -5.63 -5.37 11.53
N LEU A 282 -6.06 -5.78 10.36
CA LEU A 282 -7.31 -6.52 10.15
C LEU A 282 -6.99 -8.00 9.92
N GLY A 283 -6.95 -8.78 10.98
CA GLY A 283 -6.34 -10.11 10.99
C GLY A 283 -4.82 -10.04 10.90
N GLY A 284 -4.19 -11.20 10.91
CA GLY A 284 -2.75 -11.33 10.71
C GLY A 284 -1.99 -11.89 11.88
N ARG A 285 -0.78 -12.36 11.60
CA ARG A 285 0.06 -13.02 12.61
C ARG A 285 1.53 -12.66 12.45
N GLY A 286 2.23 -12.58 13.59
CA GLY A 286 3.67 -12.32 13.63
C GLY A 286 4.08 -10.96 13.05
N ASN A 287 3.19 -9.98 12.99
CA ASN A 287 3.52 -8.65 12.50
C ASN A 287 4.18 -7.82 13.62
N LEU A 288 5.22 -7.08 13.26
CA LEU A 288 5.91 -6.15 14.14
C LEU A 288 5.67 -4.70 13.70
N VAL A 289 5.10 -3.90 14.60
CA VAL A 289 4.90 -2.45 14.44
C VAL A 289 5.77 -1.76 15.47
N GLN A 290 6.91 -1.18 15.08
CA GLN A 290 7.91 -0.69 16.03
C GLN A 290 8.55 0.62 15.59
N GLY A 291 8.75 1.55 16.53
CA GLY A 291 9.51 2.78 16.30
C GLY A 291 8.84 3.76 15.34
N ASN A 292 7.54 3.62 15.10
CA ASN A 292 6.79 4.55 14.25
C ASN A 292 6.30 5.76 15.05
N ARG A 293 6.01 6.86 14.35
CA ARG A 293 5.33 8.02 14.91
C ARG A 293 3.92 8.09 14.33
N PHE A 294 2.93 8.12 15.21
CA PHE A 294 1.51 8.26 14.88
C PHE A 294 0.97 9.54 15.47
N TYR A 295 0.47 10.46 14.68
CA TYR A 295 -0.07 11.71 15.18
C TYR A 295 -1.18 12.27 14.31
N GLY A 296 -2.14 12.94 14.93
CA GLY A 296 -3.25 13.60 14.25
C GLY A 296 -4.19 12.67 13.47
N ASN A 297 -4.17 11.35 13.72
CA ASN A 297 -5.17 10.42 13.19
C ASN A 297 -6.39 10.48 14.11
N TYR A 298 -7.46 11.15 13.70
CA TYR A 298 -8.50 11.58 14.63
C TYR A 298 -9.33 10.43 15.21
N LEU A 299 -9.45 9.30 14.54
CA LEU A 299 -10.20 8.16 15.03
C LEU A 299 -9.33 7.28 15.93
N THR A 300 -8.26 6.74 15.38
CA THR A 300 -7.29 5.93 16.14
C THR A 300 -5.95 5.86 15.42
N ALA A 301 -4.86 5.86 16.17
CA ALA A 301 -3.53 5.70 15.58
C ALA A 301 -3.28 4.26 15.12
N VAL A 302 -3.58 3.28 15.98
CA VAL A 302 -3.48 1.86 15.68
C VAL A 302 -4.79 1.17 16.07
N ALA A 303 -5.40 0.49 15.12
CA ALA A 303 -6.50 -0.43 15.36
C ALA A 303 -6.05 -1.86 15.07
N ALA A 304 -6.44 -2.79 15.94
CA ALA A 304 -6.18 -4.22 15.76
C ALA A 304 -7.47 -5.01 16.05
N ILE A 305 -7.90 -5.78 15.08
CA ILE A 305 -9.09 -6.62 15.13
C ILE A 305 -8.86 -7.87 14.28
N ASP A 306 -9.47 -8.99 14.66
CA ASP A 306 -9.30 -10.22 13.88
C ASP A 306 -9.84 -10.11 12.45
N GLY A 307 -9.63 -11.14 11.63
CA GLY A 307 -9.96 -11.15 10.21
C GLY A 307 -11.45 -11.24 9.92
N ILE A 308 -12.22 -10.25 10.39
CA ILE A 308 -13.70 -10.21 10.31
C ILE A 308 -14.27 -10.25 8.88
N LEU A 309 -13.43 -10.06 7.88
CA LEU A 309 -13.81 -10.11 6.47
C LEU A 309 -13.48 -11.45 5.81
N LEU A 310 -12.92 -12.41 6.56
CA LEU A 310 -12.68 -13.78 6.09
C LEU A 310 -13.90 -14.67 6.36
N ASP A 311 -14.18 -15.57 5.44
CA ASP A 311 -15.11 -16.67 5.66
C ASP A 311 -14.46 -17.68 6.63
N PRO A 312 -14.99 -17.88 7.85
CA PRO A 312 -14.44 -18.79 8.85
C PRO A 312 -14.44 -20.25 8.40
N ASN A 313 -15.33 -20.63 7.50
CA ASN A 313 -15.37 -21.99 6.97
C ASN A 313 -14.27 -22.26 5.96
N LYS A 314 -13.80 -21.24 5.25
CA LYS A 314 -12.69 -21.37 4.28
C LYS A 314 -11.33 -21.18 4.92
N HIS A 315 -11.23 -20.34 5.93
CA HIS A 315 -9.96 -19.92 6.52
C HIS A 315 -9.99 -19.91 8.06
N PRO A 316 -10.37 -21.03 8.72
CA PRO A 316 -10.55 -21.07 10.18
C PRO A 316 -9.26 -20.65 10.94
N ASP A 317 -8.09 -21.00 10.40
CA ASP A 317 -6.80 -20.72 11.05
C ASP A 317 -6.24 -19.32 10.74
N ALA A 318 -6.93 -18.52 9.90
CA ALA A 318 -6.45 -17.24 9.44
C ALA A 318 -7.19 -16.04 10.04
N ILE A 319 -8.26 -16.26 10.79
CA ILE A 319 -9.10 -15.19 11.33
C ILE A 319 -8.45 -14.51 12.52
N ALA A 320 -7.98 -15.29 13.48
CA ALA A 320 -7.48 -14.75 14.73
C ALA A 320 -6.18 -13.96 14.55
N LEU A 321 -6.09 -12.82 15.23
CA LEU A 321 -4.83 -12.11 15.43
C LEU A 321 -3.88 -12.98 16.27
N GLN A 322 -2.65 -13.20 15.83
CA GLN A 322 -1.70 -14.04 16.56
C GLN A 322 -0.29 -13.47 16.59
N ARG A 323 0.34 -13.41 17.76
CA ARG A 323 1.74 -13.02 17.92
C ARG A 323 2.11 -11.69 17.25
N ASN A 324 1.17 -10.73 17.21
CA ASN A 324 1.48 -9.40 16.72
C ASN A 324 2.06 -8.54 17.86
N THR A 325 3.04 -7.73 17.53
CA THR A 325 3.75 -6.88 18.49
C THR A 325 3.68 -5.42 18.03
N VAL A 326 3.17 -4.55 18.89
CA VAL A 326 3.09 -3.09 18.67
C VAL A 326 3.83 -2.41 19.81
N ARG A 327 5.09 -1.99 19.61
CA ARG A 327 5.93 -1.46 20.68
C ARG A 327 6.88 -0.36 20.23
N ASP A 328 7.41 0.38 21.19
CA ASP A 328 8.40 1.43 20.97
C ASP A 328 7.93 2.50 19.98
N ASN A 329 6.60 2.68 19.82
CA ASN A 329 6.03 3.70 18.97
C ASN A 329 5.78 4.99 19.76
N GLN A 330 5.88 6.11 19.08
CA GLN A 330 5.50 7.42 19.61
C GLN A 330 4.10 7.79 19.11
N PHE A 331 3.19 8.03 20.04
CA PHE A 331 1.86 8.53 19.77
C PHE A 331 1.75 10.01 20.13
N GLY A 332 1.22 10.81 19.21
CA GLY A 332 1.21 12.26 19.31
C GLY A 332 2.53 12.92 18.88
N LEU A 333 2.48 14.22 18.62
CA LEU A 333 3.63 15.03 18.26
C LEU A 333 3.56 16.39 18.97
N GLY A 334 4.53 16.64 19.88
CA GLY A 334 4.66 17.90 20.58
C GLY A 334 3.45 18.30 21.45
N GLY A 335 2.62 17.37 21.86
CA GLY A 335 1.41 17.61 22.65
C GLY A 335 0.25 18.26 21.89
N ALA A 336 0.42 18.56 20.60
CA ALA A 336 -0.57 19.29 19.79
C ALA A 336 -1.27 18.42 18.73
N ASP A 337 -0.57 17.43 18.18
CA ASP A 337 -1.09 16.55 17.14
C ASP A 337 -1.45 15.17 17.76
N LEU A 338 -2.38 15.17 18.69
CA LEU A 338 -2.87 13.97 19.34
C LEU A 338 -3.76 13.15 18.38
N ASN A 339 -3.73 11.84 18.55
CA ASN A 339 -4.71 10.96 17.92
C ASN A 339 -6.05 11.00 18.68
N GLY A 340 -7.11 10.61 18.07
CA GLY A 340 -8.39 10.43 18.77
C GLY A 340 -8.29 9.34 19.84
N ARG A 341 -7.61 8.24 19.47
CA ARG A 341 -7.18 7.14 20.34
C ARG A 341 -5.79 6.72 19.90
N ASP A 342 -4.95 6.29 20.81
CA ASP A 342 -3.61 5.82 20.41
C ASP A 342 -3.65 4.36 19.97
N ILE A 343 -4.29 3.49 20.76
CA ILE A 343 -4.42 2.07 20.44
C ILE A 343 -5.85 1.63 20.71
N SER A 344 -6.45 0.95 19.76
CA SER A 344 -7.75 0.30 19.87
C SER A 344 -7.62 -1.17 19.52
N TYR A 345 -8.04 -2.04 20.45
CA TYR A 345 -7.90 -3.48 20.31
C TYR A 345 -9.11 -4.18 20.95
N ASP A 346 -9.72 -5.11 20.24
CA ASP A 346 -10.89 -5.86 20.72
C ASP A 346 -10.52 -7.07 21.59
N GLY A 347 -9.23 -7.29 21.86
CA GLY A 347 -8.77 -8.43 22.63
C GLY A 347 -8.84 -9.77 21.91
N SER A 348 -9.08 -9.79 20.60
CA SER A 348 -9.16 -11.03 19.83
C SER A 348 -7.80 -11.71 19.63
N GLY A 349 -7.81 -13.05 19.60
CA GLY A 349 -6.64 -13.86 19.29
C GLY A 349 -5.76 -14.19 20.50
N ASN A 350 -4.48 -14.40 20.25
CA ASN A 350 -3.52 -14.84 21.27
C ASN A 350 -2.10 -14.32 21.01
N ASP A 351 -1.33 -14.23 22.08
CA ASP A 351 0.07 -13.79 22.06
C ASP A 351 0.28 -12.40 21.44
N ASN A 352 -0.76 -11.56 21.35
CA ASN A 352 -0.63 -10.19 20.86
C ASN A 352 -0.26 -9.27 22.03
N CYS A 353 0.69 -8.35 21.80
CA CYS A 353 1.11 -7.41 22.83
C CYS A 353 1.37 -6.00 22.31
N PHE A 354 1.14 -4.99 23.17
CA PHE A 354 1.15 -3.59 22.82
C PHE A 354 1.90 -2.79 23.87
N GLY A 355 3.18 -2.51 23.65
CA GLY A 355 3.99 -1.72 24.57
C GLY A 355 5.36 -2.35 24.88
N PRO A 356 6.30 -1.56 25.48
CA PRO A 356 6.08 -0.16 25.84
C PRO A 356 5.91 0.74 24.62
N ASN A 357 5.03 1.74 24.75
CA ASN A 357 4.80 2.81 23.76
C ASN A 357 4.70 4.15 24.52
N THR A 358 4.96 5.26 23.86
CA THR A 358 4.66 6.58 24.39
C THR A 358 3.20 6.90 24.14
N ILE A 359 2.33 6.68 25.12
CA ILE A 359 0.89 6.92 25.02
C ILE A 359 0.57 8.36 25.40
N MET A 360 -0.17 9.06 24.54
CA MET A 360 -0.59 10.46 24.71
C MET A 360 -2.11 10.61 24.82
N SER A 361 -2.85 9.72 24.15
CA SER A 361 -4.31 9.70 24.15
C SER A 361 -4.77 8.27 24.48
N PRO A 362 -5.05 7.96 25.74
CA PRO A 362 -5.57 6.65 26.10
C PRO A 362 -6.90 6.41 25.40
N SER A 363 -7.14 5.16 25.02
CA SER A 363 -8.40 4.77 24.41
C SER A 363 -9.50 4.67 25.48
N PRO A 364 -10.51 5.55 25.49
CA PRO A 364 -11.59 5.44 26.44
C PRO A 364 -12.61 4.36 26.09
N ASP A 365 -12.57 3.85 24.86
CA ASP A 365 -13.64 3.01 24.30
C ASP A 365 -13.26 1.52 24.26
N THR A 366 -12.02 1.16 24.53
CA THR A 366 -11.54 -0.22 24.56
C THR A 366 -10.72 -0.49 25.81
N ALA A 367 -10.66 -1.74 26.26
CA ALA A 367 -9.80 -2.14 27.36
C ALA A 367 -8.31 -1.90 27.04
N PRO A 368 -7.47 -1.56 28.01
CA PRO A 368 -6.05 -1.44 27.80
C PRO A 368 -5.46 -2.75 27.25
N PRO A 369 -4.74 -2.72 26.14
CA PRO A 369 -4.13 -3.91 25.58
C PRO A 369 -2.93 -4.39 26.44
N PRO A 370 -2.61 -5.70 26.42
CA PRO A 370 -1.53 -6.26 27.25
C PRO A 370 -0.16 -5.73 26.82
N SER A 371 0.70 -5.44 27.80
CA SER A 371 2.08 -5.05 27.56
C SER A 371 2.93 -6.21 27.03
N CYS A 372 4.00 -5.91 26.30
CA CYS A 372 4.97 -6.91 25.84
C CYS A 372 6.04 -7.21 26.90
N PRO A 373 6.51 -8.46 27.05
CA PRO A 373 6.02 -9.63 26.32
C PRO A 373 4.69 -10.15 26.89
N PHE A 374 3.85 -10.73 26.06
CA PHE A 374 2.61 -11.38 26.46
C PHE A 374 2.48 -12.73 25.75
N ALA A 375 2.04 -13.74 26.47
CA ALA A 375 1.78 -15.08 25.94
C ALA A 375 0.45 -15.62 26.49
N GLY A 376 -0.29 -16.26 25.64
CA GLY A 376 -1.59 -16.82 25.94
C GLY A 376 -2.76 -16.12 25.27
N PRO A 377 -4.01 -16.54 25.57
CA PRO A 377 -5.19 -15.93 25.00
C PRO A 377 -5.33 -14.47 25.44
N ASN A 378 -5.62 -13.60 24.50
CA ASN A 378 -5.95 -12.20 24.81
C ASN A 378 -7.39 -12.09 25.37
N ALA A 379 -7.64 -11.03 26.12
CA ALA A 379 -8.93 -10.82 26.77
C ALA A 379 -9.98 -10.24 25.81
N TYR A 380 -10.61 -11.09 25.01
CA TYR A 380 -11.60 -10.69 24.03
C TYR A 380 -12.80 -9.96 24.65
N SER A 381 -13.19 -8.84 24.04
CA SER A 381 -14.34 -8.03 24.38
C SER A 381 -15.26 -7.84 23.17
N ALA A 382 -16.42 -8.43 23.22
CA ALA A 382 -17.45 -8.22 22.21
C ALA A 382 -17.93 -6.76 22.14
N ALA A 383 -17.92 -6.05 23.27
CA ALA A 383 -18.30 -4.65 23.34
C ALA A 383 -17.28 -3.76 22.60
N ASP A 384 -15.98 -3.98 22.83
CA ASP A 384 -14.92 -3.25 22.15
C ASP A 384 -14.94 -3.54 20.64
N ARG A 385 -15.13 -4.81 20.26
CA ARG A 385 -15.30 -5.20 18.87
C ARG A 385 -16.47 -4.48 18.21
N ASN A 386 -17.62 -4.46 18.83
CA ASN A 386 -18.80 -3.76 18.29
C ASN A 386 -18.53 -2.26 18.14
N THR A 387 -17.87 -1.66 19.13
CA THR A 387 -17.43 -0.26 19.05
C THR A 387 -16.53 -0.03 17.85
N MET A 388 -15.48 -0.85 17.67
CA MET A 388 -14.55 -0.71 16.55
C MET A 388 -15.23 -0.94 15.19
N VAL A 389 -16.12 -1.91 15.08
CA VAL A 389 -16.89 -2.18 13.85
C VAL A 389 -17.84 -1.02 13.53
N SER A 390 -18.38 -0.33 14.52
CA SER A 390 -19.26 0.82 14.32
C SER A 390 -18.56 2.03 13.69
N TRP A 391 -17.23 2.08 13.69
CA TRP A 391 -16.45 3.16 13.08
C TRP A 391 -16.43 3.10 11.56
N THR A 392 -16.95 2.06 10.96
CA THR A 392 -17.05 1.95 9.50
C THR A 392 -18.24 2.76 8.98
N GLY A 393 -18.10 3.36 7.79
CA GLY A 393 -19.17 4.11 7.13
C GLY A 393 -19.33 5.56 7.60
N GLU A 394 -20.50 6.12 7.35
CA GLU A 394 -20.79 7.55 7.53
C GLU A 394 -20.57 8.09 8.94
N GLN A 395 -20.69 7.23 9.96
CA GLN A 395 -20.51 7.64 11.35
C GLN A 395 -19.09 8.08 11.66
N ALA A 396 -18.09 7.43 11.06
CA ALA A 396 -16.69 7.82 11.21
C ALA A 396 -16.42 9.18 10.57
N VAL A 397 -17.01 9.43 9.43
CA VAL A 397 -16.82 10.63 8.61
C VAL A 397 -17.26 11.90 9.29
N GLY A 398 -18.41 11.89 9.97
CA GLY A 398 -18.92 13.05 10.67
C GLY A 398 -18.16 13.44 11.94
N HIS A 399 -17.42 12.51 12.52
CA HIS A 399 -16.78 12.69 13.83
C HIS A 399 -15.51 13.55 13.78
N TRP A 400 -14.69 13.42 12.75
CA TRP A 400 -13.42 14.13 12.71
C TRP A 400 -13.56 15.65 12.68
N ILE A 401 -14.59 16.17 12.00
CA ILE A 401 -14.87 17.62 11.95
C ILE A 401 -15.20 18.16 13.34
N LYS A 402 -15.81 17.34 14.19
CA LYS A 402 -16.22 17.70 15.56
C LYS A 402 -15.22 17.28 16.62
N HIS A 403 -14.23 16.46 16.28
CA HIS A 403 -13.26 15.94 17.23
C HIS A 403 -12.28 17.06 17.66
N PRO A 404 -12.04 17.26 18.97
CA PRO A 404 -11.20 18.36 19.44
C PRO A 404 -9.75 18.32 18.98
N HIS A 405 -9.26 17.16 18.58
CA HIS A 405 -7.89 16.92 18.07
C HIS A 405 -7.84 16.79 16.55
N ALA A 406 -8.97 16.83 15.86
CA ALA A 406 -9.07 16.55 14.42
C ALA A 406 -8.44 17.64 13.56
N ALA A 407 -8.35 18.86 14.06
CA ALA A 407 -7.80 19.96 13.30
C ALA A 407 -6.64 20.59 14.06
N LYS A 408 -5.44 20.38 13.57
CA LYS A 408 -4.39 21.38 13.79
C LYS A 408 -4.96 22.72 13.38
N LYS A 409 -4.86 23.75 14.25
CA LYS A 409 -5.39 25.08 13.95
C LYS A 409 -4.91 25.53 12.57
N GLY A 410 -5.82 25.71 11.63
CA GLY A 410 -5.51 26.04 10.23
C GLY A 410 -5.23 24.86 9.30
N TYR A 411 -5.26 23.60 9.78
CA TYR A 411 -5.14 22.44 8.91
C TYR A 411 -6.42 22.24 8.09
N LYS A 412 -6.30 22.36 6.80
CA LYS A 412 -7.35 21.96 5.86
C LYS A 412 -6.79 20.82 5.01
N PRO A 413 -7.35 19.62 5.09
CA PRO A 413 -6.84 18.46 4.36
C PRO A 413 -6.62 18.69 2.87
N LEU A 414 -7.37 19.60 2.28
CA LEU A 414 -7.32 19.95 0.86
C LEU A 414 -6.33 21.08 0.50
N GLU A 415 -5.73 21.76 1.46
CA GLU A 415 -4.78 22.87 1.17
C GLU A 415 -3.38 22.38 0.86
N VAL A 416 -3.04 21.16 1.23
CA VAL A 416 -1.75 20.53 0.92
C VAL A 416 -1.57 20.30 -0.59
N PHE A 417 -2.63 20.48 -1.39
CA PHE A 417 -2.70 20.10 -2.80
C PHE A 417 -2.89 21.26 -3.78
N LYS A 418 -2.82 22.48 -3.29
CA LYS A 418 -2.86 23.68 -4.16
C LYS A 418 -1.52 24.02 -4.79
#